data_8dc058abdbe2ab3fe76c936c0692086d
#
_entry.id   8dc058abdbe2ab3fe76c936c0692086d
#
_cell.length_a   1.000
_cell.length_b   1.000
_cell.length_c   1.000
_cell.angle_alpha   90.00
_cell.angle_beta   90.00
_cell.angle_gamma   90.00
#
_symmetry.space_group_name_H-M   'P 1'
#
loop_
_entity.id
_entity.type
_entity.pdbx_description
1 polymer ?
#
loop_
_entity_poly.entity_id
_entity_poly.type
_entity_poly.pdbx_seq_one_letter_code
_entity_poly.pdbx_strand_id
1 'polypeptide(L)'
;MLKAFSKAASKSIVAFVQLQLRNLRRRAFHRALASGFQRLEPRRVLTVQGIFDAVSGNLSVNITPGDNTTATIGSLDASQFFLDVDGNSQFDNNGLDLFGFKSDLKNIFITGTADPLANIGRFVWQDHSGSTYQLDQLSANDLSSISLDLTSRVSVLQNSNLQASSSVVIHNTDLPLDPNNTFLRFSNDLNVNASGPNGSIFVNLDYTITVDGTLNLQASQGAIALSDIDAKEVIANARGNITDADSGLDTLDIRADKVALTSTTGSIGGPLSNILSANAQTTNAQALEIAARTPGSLDSSFIATQGTVSIFGSEFPSIVDTNKLWIGSDANIQATNLSGISSRVGDLALVIDPANNMAGGVLSLPDSLAVNGDLRIQANSVIATDGSIDLQANRVLWNSIQDAEFTITANQIDAQSLNSLRIKSTQAIIVSDLNNDQSGIQALGTLALETQQGSITLNALVNGNGSTDILLQALAGGIIANSNIQSGSGDITLSSQDALVIENRIRTAAPGTIVLES
;
A
#
# COMPACT_ATOMS: atom_id res chain seq x y z
N MET A 1 -50.17 93.07 -23.62
CA MET A 1 -49.12 92.06 -23.66
C MET A 1 -48.90 91.32 -22.31
N LEU A 2 -48.96 91.93 -21.18
CA LEU A 2 -48.69 91.32 -19.86
C LEU A 2 -49.67 90.17 -19.51
N LYS A 3 -50.99 90.17 -19.89
CA LYS A 3 -51.94 89.10 -19.59
C LYS A 3 -51.66 87.79 -20.42
N ALA A 4 -51.04 87.90 -21.59
CA ALA A 4 -50.72 86.72 -22.39
C ALA A 4 -49.46 85.94 -21.82
N PHE A 5 -48.48 86.70 -21.31
CA PHE A 5 -47.28 86.13 -20.68
C PHE A 5 -47.60 85.37 -19.38
N SER A 6 -48.47 85.89 -18.56
CA SER A 6 -48.94 85.26 -17.32
C SER A 6 -49.66 83.92 -17.54
N LYS A 7 -50.43 83.81 -18.61
CA LYS A 7 -51.17 82.59 -18.92
C LYS A 7 -50.28 81.50 -19.55
N ALA A 8 -49.24 81.88 -20.25
CA ALA A 8 -48.24 80.95 -20.80
C ALA A 8 -47.36 80.39 -19.69
N ALA A 9 -46.87 81.26 -18.80
CA ALA A 9 -46.01 80.85 -17.67
C ALA A 9 -46.79 79.90 -16.70
N SER A 10 -48.08 80.16 -16.43
CA SER A 10 -48.83 79.28 -15.54
C SER A 10 -49.10 77.91 -16.15
N LYS A 11 -49.34 77.80 -17.47
CA LYS A 11 -49.45 76.52 -18.14
C LYS A 11 -48.14 75.72 -18.15
N SER A 12 -47.00 76.36 -18.32
CA SER A 12 -45.69 75.72 -18.28
C SER A 12 -45.33 75.19 -16.88
N ILE A 13 -45.68 75.95 -15.84
CA ILE A 13 -45.48 75.55 -14.45
C ILE A 13 -46.34 74.33 -14.10
N VAL A 14 -47.65 74.37 -14.50
CA VAL A 14 -48.56 73.24 -14.27
C VAL A 14 -48.07 71.96 -15.02
N ALA A 15 -47.63 72.11 -16.28
CA ALA A 15 -47.10 70.98 -17.03
C ALA A 15 -45.82 70.42 -16.40
N PHE A 16 -44.94 71.28 -15.91
CA PHE A 16 -43.73 70.86 -15.21
C PHE A 16 -44.03 70.13 -13.89
N VAL A 17 -44.93 70.67 -13.09
CA VAL A 17 -45.39 70.06 -11.83
C VAL A 17 -46.08 68.72 -12.09
N GLN A 18 -46.88 68.61 -13.12
CA GLN A 18 -47.51 67.34 -13.51
C GLN A 18 -46.50 66.33 -13.99
N LEU A 19 -45.44 66.73 -14.71
CA LEU A 19 -44.35 65.89 -15.14
C LEU A 19 -43.52 65.38 -13.95
N GLN A 20 -43.25 66.26 -12.99
CA GLN A 20 -42.54 65.90 -11.77
C GLN A 20 -43.39 64.94 -10.89
N LEU A 21 -44.66 65.17 -10.74
CA LEU A 21 -45.59 64.28 -10.02
C LEU A 21 -45.72 62.92 -10.71
N ARG A 22 -45.70 62.88 -12.04
CA ARG A 22 -45.71 61.63 -12.81
C ARG A 22 -44.42 60.85 -12.60
N ASN A 23 -43.29 61.53 -12.58
CA ASN A 23 -41.98 60.95 -12.35
C ASN A 23 -41.83 60.45 -10.89
N LEU A 24 -42.33 61.20 -9.92
CA LEU A 24 -42.37 60.77 -8.51
C LEU A 24 -43.28 59.55 -8.31
N ARG A 25 -44.47 59.53 -8.94
CA ARG A 25 -45.37 58.34 -8.91
C ARG A 25 -44.73 57.13 -9.57
N ARG A 26 -44.03 57.28 -10.71
CA ARG A 26 -43.27 56.20 -11.32
C ARG A 26 -42.16 55.69 -10.40
N ARG A 27 -41.39 56.58 -9.79
CA ARG A 27 -40.32 56.21 -8.85
C ARG A 27 -40.91 55.54 -7.58
N ALA A 28 -42.04 56.00 -7.06
CA ALA A 28 -42.70 55.37 -5.94
C ALA A 28 -43.27 53.99 -6.31
N PHE A 29 -43.85 53.85 -7.53
CA PHE A 29 -44.32 52.56 -8.05
C PHE A 29 -43.20 51.56 -8.30
N HIS A 30 -42.07 52.00 -8.87
CA HIS A 30 -40.90 51.16 -9.01
C HIS A 30 -40.26 50.80 -7.66
N ARG A 31 -40.29 51.69 -6.67
CA ARG A 31 -39.83 51.32 -5.31
C ARG A 31 -40.82 50.37 -4.62
N ALA A 32 -42.11 50.55 -4.79
CA ALA A 32 -43.11 49.64 -4.24
C ALA A 32 -43.08 48.28 -4.92
N LEU A 33 -42.84 48.21 -6.24
CA LEU A 33 -42.57 46.96 -6.95
C LEU A 33 -41.24 46.30 -6.50
N ALA A 34 -40.21 47.10 -6.30
CA ALA A 34 -38.91 46.57 -5.81
C ALA A 34 -38.95 46.10 -4.35
N SER A 35 -39.80 46.70 -3.51
CA SER A 35 -40.04 46.29 -2.12
C SER A 35 -41.12 45.21 -1.97
N GLY A 36 -41.98 45.06 -2.97
CA GLY A 36 -43.01 44.02 -3.01
C GLY A 36 -42.55 42.69 -3.63
N PHE A 37 -41.42 42.68 -4.36
CA PHE A 37 -40.69 41.44 -4.58
C PHE A 37 -39.92 41.17 -3.28
N GLN A 38 -40.55 40.54 -2.30
CA GLN A 38 -39.84 39.61 -1.46
C GLN A 38 -39.05 38.74 -2.45
N ARG A 39 -37.70 38.82 -2.40
CA ARG A 39 -36.89 37.73 -2.95
C ARG A 39 -37.57 36.49 -2.38
N LEU A 40 -38.28 35.77 -3.21
CA LEU A 40 -38.58 34.38 -2.92
C LEU A 40 -37.19 33.81 -2.61
N GLU A 41 -36.92 33.53 -1.34
CA GLU A 41 -35.75 32.75 -1.00
C GLU A 41 -35.75 31.63 -2.01
N PRO A 42 -34.63 31.40 -2.72
CA PRO A 42 -34.55 30.27 -3.63
C PRO A 42 -35.08 29.12 -2.78
N ARG A 43 -36.20 28.51 -3.18
CA ARG A 43 -36.68 27.29 -2.55
C ARG A 43 -35.47 26.39 -2.61
N ARG A 44 -34.83 26.11 -1.46
CA ARG A 44 -33.83 25.08 -1.37
C ARG A 44 -34.51 23.83 -1.87
N VAL A 45 -34.17 23.40 -3.06
CA VAL A 45 -34.61 22.11 -3.55
C VAL A 45 -33.81 21.13 -2.71
N LEU A 46 -34.49 20.49 -1.79
CA LEU A 46 -33.89 19.40 -1.02
C LEU A 46 -33.42 18.36 -2.02
N THR A 47 -32.12 18.12 -2.02
CA THR A 47 -31.47 17.21 -2.94
C THR A 47 -31.20 15.86 -2.30
N VAL A 48 -31.28 15.82 -0.97
CA VAL A 48 -31.29 14.59 -0.18
C VAL A 48 -32.70 14.31 0.26
N GLN A 49 -33.20 13.14 -0.11
CA GLN A 49 -34.52 12.64 0.30
C GLN A 49 -34.33 11.35 1.07
N GLY A 50 -34.68 11.33 2.35
CA GLY A 50 -34.61 10.17 3.20
C GLY A 50 -36.00 9.66 3.59
N ILE A 51 -36.14 8.36 3.72
CA ILE A 51 -37.32 7.68 4.27
C ILE A 51 -36.82 6.60 5.23
N PHE A 52 -37.26 6.67 6.47
CA PHE A 52 -37.05 5.60 7.45
C PHE A 52 -38.40 4.92 7.74
N ASP A 53 -38.47 3.64 7.39
CA ASP A 53 -39.61 2.79 7.74
C ASP A 53 -39.23 1.94 8.97
N ALA A 54 -39.71 2.37 10.14
CA ALA A 54 -39.43 1.71 11.40
C ALA A 54 -40.01 0.29 11.51
N VAL A 55 -40.99 -0.08 10.67
CA VAL A 55 -41.58 -1.43 10.66
C VAL A 55 -40.66 -2.42 9.97
N SER A 56 -40.11 -2.06 8.83
CA SER A 56 -39.15 -2.90 8.10
C SER A 56 -37.72 -2.65 8.51
N GLY A 57 -37.41 -1.57 9.22
CA GLY A 57 -36.07 -1.14 9.58
C GLY A 57 -35.27 -0.58 8.39
N ASN A 58 -35.93 -0.17 7.31
CA ASN A 58 -35.27 0.32 6.10
C ASN A 58 -35.06 1.83 6.14
N LEU A 59 -33.82 2.27 6.06
CA LEU A 59 -33.43 3.63 5.75
C LEU A 59 -33.07 3.72 4.26
N SER A 60 -33.90 4.41 3.49
CA SER A 60 -33.67 4.65 2.06
C SER A 60 -33.39 6.12 1.84
N VAL A 61 -32.27 6.43 1.19
CA VAL A 61 -31.83 7.80 0.90
C VAL A 61 -31.54 7.94 -0.58
N ASN A 62 -32.13 8.96 -1.18
CA ASN A 62 -31.89 9.34 -2.58
C ASN A 62 -31.25 10.73 -2.62
N ILE A 63 -30.08 10.82 -3.26
CA ILE A 63 -29.34 12.07 -3.42
C ILE A 63 -29.41 12.49 -4.89
N THR A 64 -30.06 13.62 -5.15
CA THR A 64 -30.20 14.17 -6.48
C THR A 64 -29.39 15.47 -6.64
N PRO A 65 -29.06 15.90 -7.89
CA PRO A 65 -28.35 17.16 -8.12
C PRO A 65 -29.09 18.38 -7.55
N GLY A 66 -28.39 19.29 -6.87
CA GLY A 66 -28.96 20.54 -6.34
C GLY A 66 -28.04 21.16 -5.24
N ASP A 67 -28.63 21.95 -4.35
CA ASP A 67 -27.87 22.76 -3.39
C ASP A 67 -27.18 21.95 -2.27
N ASN A 68 -27.82 20.89 -1.82
CA ASN A 68 -27.23 19.94 -0.88
C ASN A 68 -27.09 18.55 -1.52
N THR A 69 -25.87 18.07 -1.57
CA THR A 69 -25.52 16.78 -2.16
C THR A 69 -24.90 15.81 -1.16
N THR A 70 -24.95 16.12 0.14
CA THR A 70 -24.40 15.28 1.21
C THR A 70 -25.50 14.74 2.10
N ALA A 71 -25.57 13.43 2.23
CA ALA A 71 -26.37 12.74 3.23
C ALA A 71 -25.46 12.29 4.37
N THR A 72 -25.72 12.75 5.59
CA THR A 72 -24.96 12.38 6.77
C THR A 72 -25.82 11.56 7.73
N ILE A 73 -25.39 10.32 8.04
CA ILE A 73 -25.92 9.56 9.17
C ILE A 73 -25.05 9.87 10.37
N GLY A 74 -25.65 10.33 11.44
CA GLY A 74 -24.98 10.64 12.70
C GLY A 74 -25.67 9.99 13.89
N SER A 75 -25.11 10.22 15.08
CA SER A 75 -25.65 9.74 16.35
C SER A 75 -26.19 10.90 17.17
N LEU A 76 -27.45 10.78 17.65
CA LEU A 76 -28.00 11.68 18.65
C LEU A 76 -27.54 11.31 20.06
N ASP A 77 -27.51 10.00 20.33
CA ASP A 77 -27.08 9.41 21.58
C ASP A 77 -26.71 7.92 21.37
N ALA A 78 -26.51 7.20 22.45
CA ALA A 78 -26.18 5.76 22.39
C ALA A 78 -27.28 4.90 21.75
N SER A 79 -28.53 5.35 21.70
CA SER A 79 -29.70 4.59 21.23
C SER A 79 -30.31 5.09 19.92
N GLN A 80 -30.04 6.34 19.54
CA GLN A 80 -30.70 7.00 18.42
C GLN A 80 -29.72 7.47 17.36
N PHE A 81 -30.10 7.31 16.10
CA PHE A 81 -29.41 7.89 14.94
C PHE A 81 -30.24 9.02 14.33
N PHE A 82 -29.59 9.85 13.55
CA PHE A 82 -30.26 10.82 12.68
C PHE A 82 -29.73 10.74 11.26
N LEU A 83 -30.52 11.19 10.30
CA LEU A 83 -30.11 11.49 8.94
C LEU A 83 -30.25 12.98 8.71
N ASP A 84 -29.15 13.67 8.51
CA ASP A 84 -29.11 15.05 8.06
C ASP A 84 -29.40 15.11 6.56
N VAL A 85 -30.44 15.84 6.18
CA VAL A 85 -30.84 16.03 4.78
C VAL A 85 -30.59 17.45 4.30
N ASP A 86 -30.30 18.41 5.18
CA ASP A 86 -30.03 19.79 4.80
C ASP A 86 -28.54 20.14 4.69
N GLY A 87 -27.65 19.23 5.09
CA GLY A 87 -26.21 19.29 4.87
C GLY A 87 -25.46 20.15 5.88
N ASN A 88 -26.03 20.41 7.04
CA ASN A 88 -25.37 21.13 8.10
C ASN A 88 -24.56 20.23 9.06
N SER A 89 -24.64 18.91 8.86
CA SER A 89 -24.00 17.85 9.66
C SER A 89 -24.43 17.83 11.13
N GLN A 90 -25.60 18.40 11.43
CA GLN A 90 -26.18 18.43 12.77
C GLN A 90 -27.66 18.06 12.69
N PHE A 91 -28.16 17.40 13.72
CA PHE A 91 -29.59 17.21 13.88
C PHE A 91 -30.21 18.54 14.31
N ASP A 92 -31.08 19.09 13.48
CA ASP A 92 -31.93 20.19 13.86
C ASP A 92 -33.40 19.75 13.78
N ASN A 93 -34.19 20.11 14.76
CA ASN A 93 -35.60 19.75 14.84
C ASN A 93 -36.46 20.65 13.93
N ASN A 94 -35.99 20.89 12.71
CA ASN A 94 -36.67 21.73 11.71
C ASN A 94 -37.72 20.96 10.90
N GLY A 95 -37.87 19.65 11.14
CA GLY A 95 -38.77 18.73 10.45
C GLY A 95 -38.25 18.23 9.09
N LEU A 96 -37.01 18.51 8.75
CA LEU A 96 -36.33 18.02 7.54
C LEU A 96 -35.49 16.78 7.85
N ASP A 97 -34.79 16.78 8.99
CA ASP A 97 -33.98 15.65 9.41
C ASP A 97 -34.83 14.50 9.91
N LEU A 98 -34.37 13.30 9.62
CA LEU A 98 -34.98 12.07 10.11
C LEU A 98 -34.23 11.57 11.34
N PHE A 99 -34.94 10.91 12.23
CA PHE A 99 -34.31 10.19 13.34
C PHE A 99 -34.99 8.86 13.60
N GLY A 100 -34.30 7.96 14.29
CA GLY A 100 -34.84 6.66 14.66
C GLY A 100 -34.01 5.98 15.72
N PHE A 101 -34.49 4.84 16.22
CA PHE A 101 -33.70 4.02 17.12
C PHE A 101 -32.72 3.14 16.33
N LYS A 102 -31.48 3.03 16.82
CA LYS A 102 -30.43 2.20 16.21
C LYS A 102 -30.81 0.73 16.19
N SER A 103 -31.57 0.26 17.19
CA SER A 103 -32.12 -1.11 17.24
C SER A 103 -33.09 -1.43 16.11
N ASP A 104 -33.79 -0.41 15.61
CA ASP A 104 -34.80 -0.58 14.57
C ASP A 104 -34.21 -0.47 13.17
N LEU A 105 -32.96 0.03 13.02
CA LEU A 105 -32.28 0.16 11.76
C LEU A 105 -31.72 -1.20 11.33
N LYS A 106 -32.25 -1.74 10.22
CA LYS A 106 -31.85 -3.04 9.66
C LYS A 106 -31.16 -2.91 8.31
N ASN A 107 -31.62 -2.00 7.49
CA ASN A 107 -31.07 -1.82 6.16
C ASN A 107 -30.77 -0.35 5.88
N ILE A 108 -29.63 -0.09 5.24
CA ILE A 108 -29.25 1.23 4.77
C ILE A 108 -29.06 1.15 3.25
N PHE A 109 -29.90 1.88 2.52
CA PHE A 109 -29.84 1.98 1.06
C PHE A 109 -29.65 3.45 0.66
N ILE A 110 -28.48 3.77 0.14
CA ILE A 110 -28.14 5.11 -0.34
C ILE A 110 -27.98 5.03 -1.85
N THR A 111 -28.69 5.88 -2.58
CA THR A 111 -28.58 5.96 -4.03
C THR A 111 -28.31 7.41 -4.43
N GLY A 112 -27.23 7.63 -5.14
CA GLY A 112 -26.90 8.91 -5.76
C GLY A 112 -27.31 8.94 -7.23
N THR A 113 -27.07 10.07 -7.86
CA THR A 113 -27.13 10.18 -9.32
C THR A 113 -25.71 10.24 -9.85
N ALA A 114 -25.32 9.22 -10.60
CA ALA A 114 -24.04 9.20 -11.26
C ALA A 114 -24.02 10.24 -12.39
N ASP A 115 -23.60 11.46 -12.08
CA ASP A 115 -23.21 12.43 -13.09
C ASP A 115 -21.67 12.45 -13.16
N PRO A 116 -21.07 11.88 -14.21
CA PRO A 116 -19.61 11.84 -14.34
C PRO A 116 -18.96 13.22 -14.44
N LEU A 117 -19.74 14.28 -14.66
CA LEU A 117 -19.27 15.66 -14.82
C LEU A 117 -19.40 16.50 -13.55
N ALA A 118 -20.18 16.09 -12.55
CA ALA A 118 -20.58 16.98 -11.46
C ALA A 118 -20.16 16.54 -10.05
N ASN A 119 -19.51 15.38 -9.84
CA ASN A 119 -19.14 14.90 -8.49
C ASN A 119 -20.27 15.10 -7.46
N ILE A 120 -21.47 14.68 -7.79
CA ILE A 120 -22.67 14.96 -7.02
C ILE A 120 -23.01 13.73 -6.17
N GLY A 121 -23.37 13.94 -4.93
CA GLY A 121 -23.80 12.91 -4.00
C GLY A 121 -22.65 12.36 -3.13
N ARG A 122 -22.67 12.77 -1.88
CA ARG A 122 -21.77 12.27 -0.85
C ARG A 122 -22.58 11.54 0.20
N PHE A 123 -22.09 10.38 0.60
CA PHE A 123 -22.58 9.70 1.77
C PHE A 123 -21.53 9.73 2.88
N VAL A 124 -21.93 10.20 4.05
CA VAL A 124 -21.11 10.23 5.25
C VAL A 124 -21.86 9.49 6.36
N TRP A 125 -21.23 8.49 6.96
CA TRP A 125 -21.74 7.89 8.18
C TRP A 125 -20.72 8.14 9.28
N GLN A 126 -21.10 8.99 10.22
CA GLN A 126 -20.25 9.40 11.32
C GLN A 126 -20.91 9.07 12.65
N ASP A 127 -20.44 8.05 13.34
CA ASP A 127 -20.96 7.67 14.65
C ASP A 127 -19.84 7.33 15.63
N HIS A 128 -19.61 8.24 16.55
CA HIS A 128 -18.60 8.13 17.59
C HIS A 128 -19.20 7.84 18.98
N SER A 129 -20.41 7.32 19.03
CA SER A 129 -21.12 7.06 20.30
C SER A 129 -20.72 5.76 21.01
N GLY A 130 -19.90 4.92 20.38
CA GLY A 130 -19.57 3.60 20.88
C GLY A 130 -20.74 2.60 20.88
N SER A 131 -21.80 2.90 20.13
CA SER A 131 -23.01 2.10 20.05
C SER A 131 -22.81 0.81 19.26
N THR A 132 -23.87 0.00 19.17
CA THR A 132 -23.89 -1.22 18.34
C THR A 132 -25.01 -1.15 17.33
N TYR A 133 -24.66 -1.39 16.05
CA TYR A 133 -25.63 -1.58 14.96
C TYR A 133 -25.60 -3.03 14.50
N GLN A 134 -26.78 -3.57 14.24
CA GLN A 134 -26.97 -4.89 13.63
C GLN A 134 -27.79 -4.72 12.35
N LEU A 135 -27.10 -4.63 11.23
CA LEU A 135 -27.72 -4.43 9.93
C LEU A 135 -27.87 -5.77 9.20
N ASP A 136 -28.95 -5.91 8.47
CA ASP A 136 -29.08 -6.96 7.48
C ASP A 136 -28.26 -6.62 6.22
N GLN A 137 -28.34 -5.36 5.75
CA GLN A 137 -27.66 -4.92 4.55
C GLN A 137 -27.19 -3.45 4.61
N LEU A 138 -26.02 -3.19 4.01
CA LEU A 138 -25.50 -1.85 3.74
C LEU A 138 -25.22 -1.73 2.23
N SER A 139 -25.88 -0.80 1.55
CA SER A 139 -25.69 -0.55 0.12
C SER A 139 -25.66 0.95 -0.16
N ALA A 140 -24.60 1.42 -0.80
CA ALA A 140 -24.45 2.81 -1.21
C ALA A 140 -23.91 2.84 -2.64
N ASN A 141 -24.68 3.37 -3.59
CA ASN A 141 -24.42 3.28 -5.01
C ASN A 141 -24.54 4.62 -5.71
N ASP A 142 -23.87 4.77 -6.84
CA ASP A 142 -23.95 5.94 -7.75
C ASP A 142 -23.64 7.27 -7.05
N LEU A 143 -22.65 7.25 -6.16
CA LEU A 143 -22.19 8.40 -5.39
C LEU A 143 -20.89 8.98 -5.92
N SER A 144 -20.60 10.23 -5.60
CA SER A 144 -19.28 10.81 -5.82
C SER A 144 -18.27 10.31 -4.80
N SER A 145 -18.68 10.27 -3.52
CA SER A 145 -17.83 9.75 -2.45
C SER A 145 -18.63 9.11 -1.33
N ILE A 146 -17.97 8.18 -0.63
CA ILE A 146 -18.48 7.51 0.55
C ILE A 146 -17.43 7.68 1.65
N SER A 147 -17.87 8.02 2.86
CA SER A 147 -17.03 8.09 4.05
C SER A 147 -17.74 7.39 5.21
N LEU A 148 -17.12 6.34 5.71
CA LEU A 148 -17.54 5.67 6.95
C LEU A 148 -16.49 6.01 8.02
N ASP A 149 -16.90 6.80 9.01
CA ASP A 149 -16.06 7.22 10.15
C ASP A 149 -16.76 6.79 11.44
N LEU A 150 -16.40 5.59 11.91
CA LEU A 150 -17.17 4.88 12.91
C LEU A 150 -16.30 4.45 14.09
N THR A 151 -16.66 4.87 15.31
CA THR A 151 -16.21 4.24 16.55
C THR A 151 -17.27 3.30 17.13
N SER A 152 -18.44 3.24 16.50
CA SER A 152 -19.51 2.31 16.81
C SER A 152 -19.24 0.93 16.23
N ARG A 153 -19.78 -0.10 16.89
CA ARG A 153 -19.70 -1.48 16.40
C ARG A 153 -20.78 -1.72 15.36
N VAL A 154 -20.38 -2.07 14.16
CA VAL A 154 -21.31 -2.35 13.07
C VAL A 154 -21.14 -3.79 12.61
N SER A 155 -22.23 -4.56 12.64
CA SER A 155 -22.32 -5.89 12.07
C SER A 155 -23.32 -5.92 10.93
N VAL A 156 -22.92 -6.41 9.76
CA VAL A 156 -23.75 -6.50 8.56
C VAL A 156 -23.84 -7.97 8.13
N LEU A 157 -25.07 -8.48 8.00
CA LEU A 157 -25.32 -9.91 7.80
C LEU A 157 -25.30 -10.35 6.33
N GLN A 158 -25.69 -9.49 5.40
CA GLN A 158 -25.76 -9.81 3.97
C GLN A 158 -24.64 -9.13 3.18
N ASN A 159 -24.51 -9.51 1.90
CA ASN A 159 -23.57 -8.88 0.99
C ASN A 159 -23.79 -7.36 0.94
N SER A 160 -22.70 -6.62 0.99
CA SER A 160 -22.70 -5.17 0.99
C SER A 160 -21.99 -4.61 -0.23
N ASN A 161 -22.47 -3.44 -0.69
CA ASN A 161 -21.91 -2.79 -1.86
C ASN A 161 -21.73 -1.29 -1.61
N LEU A 162 -20.50 -0.80 -1.77
CA LEU A 162 -20.12 0.61 -1.65
C LEU A 162 -19.52 1.07 -2.98
N GLN A 163 -20.27 1.90 -3.74
CA GLN A 163 -19.84 2.35 -5.06
C GLN A 163 -19.80 3.87 -5.14
N ALA A 164 -18.65 4.42 -5.46
CA ALA A 164 -18.46 5.84 -5.69
C ALA A 164 -17.64 6.11 -6.96
N SER A 165 -17.77 7.32 -7.52
CA SER A 165 -16.96 7.73 -8.66
C SER A 165 -15.59 8.29 -8.25
N SER A 166 -15.48 8.92 -7.08
CA SER A 166 -14.24 9.59 -6.64
C SER A 166 -13.52 8.82 -5.54
N SER A 167 -14.12 8.64 -4.36
CA SER A 167 -13.44 8.00 -3.24
C SER A 167 -14.37 7.20 -2.35
N VAL A 168 -13.86 6.09 -1.83
CA VAL A 168 -14.44 5.38 -0.70
C VAL A 168 -13.41 5.38 0.42
N VAL A 169 -13.78 5.96 1.55
CA VAL A 169 -12.96 6.05 2.75
C VAL A 169 -13.67 5.29 3.86
N ILE A 170 -12.98 4.31 4.42
CA ILE A 170 -13.43 3.58 5.61
C ILE A 170 -12.36 3.85 6.67
N HIS A 171 -12.77 4.61 7.68
CA HIS A 171 -11.84 5.18 8.64
C HIS A 171 -12.40 5.03 10.05
N ASN A 172 -11.52 4.92 11.03
CA ASN A 172 -11.88 4.96 12.43
C ASN A 172 -10.92 5.89 13.17
N THR A 173 -11.44 6.87 13.87
CA THR A 173 -10.65 7.81 14.65
C THR A 173 -10.86 7.61 16.14
N ASP A 174 -9.72 7.49 16.85
CA ASP A 174 -9.53 7.84 18.26
C ASP A 174 -10.44 7.21 19.32
N LEU A 175 -10.31 5.90 19.57
CA LEU A 175 -10.61 5.43 20.93
C LEU A 175 -9.61 4.37 21.37
N PRO A 176 -9.06 4.44 22.60
CA PRO A 176 -8.30 3.35 23.20
C PRO A 176 -9.28 2.22 23.56
N LEU A 177 -9.48 1.29 22.65
CA LEU A 177 -10.40 0.18 22.84
C LEU A 177 -9.66 -1.15 22.82
N ASP A 178 -10.29 -2.14 23.43
CA ASP A 178 -9.83 -3.52 23.53
C ASP A 178 -9.46 -4.07 22.14
N PRO A 179 -8.20 -4.47 21.89
CA PRO A 179 -7.74 -4.97 20.59
C PRO A 179 -8.48 -6.22 20.08
N ASN A 180 -9.31 -6.83 20.93
CA ASN A 180 -10.14 -7.98 20.55
C ASN A 180 -11.54 -7.59 20.03
N ASN A 181 -11.85 -6.31 19.93
CA ASN A 181 -13.15 -5.84 19.47
C ASN A 181 -13.10 -5.43 18.01
N THR A 182 -13.66 -6.26 17.15
CA THR A 182 -13.96 -5.93 15.76
C THR A 182 -15.05 -4.85 15.71
N PHE A 183 -14.79 -3.73 15.03
CA PHE A 183 -15.75 -2.62 14.93
C PHE A 183 -16.66 -2.74 13.73
N LEU A 184 -16.11 -3.18 12.61
CA LEU A 184 -16.86 -3.30 11.37
C LEU A 184 -16.75 -4.74 10.87
N ARG A 185 -17.86 -5.48 10.95
CA ARG A 185 -17.92 -6.87 10.53
C ARG A 185 -18.97 -7.07 9.45
N PHE A 186 -18.58 -7.70 8.37
CA PHE A 186 -19.44 -8.20 7.31
C PHE A 186 -19.45 -9.73 7.34
N SER A 187 -20.60 -10.31 7.60
CA SER A 187 -20.76 -11.79 7.68
C SER A 187 -20.74 -12.46 6.31
N ASN A 188 -20.77 -11.68 5.24
CA ASN A 188 -20.68 -12.14 3.84
C ASN A 188 -19.72 -11.22 3.07
N ASP A 189 -19.93 -11.08 1.76
CA ASP A 189 -19.04 -10.32 0.91
C ASP A 189 -19.22 -8.81 1.06
N LEU A 190 -18.11 -8.07 0.98
CA LEU A 190 -18.07 -6.61 0.86
C LEU A 190 -17.43 -6.23 -0.47
N ASN A 191 -18.20 -5.55 -1.32
CA ASN A 191 -17.71 -4.97 -2.56
C ASN A 191 -17.54 -3.46 -2.42
N VAL A 192 -16.36 -2.95 -2.72
CA VAL A 192 -16.03 -1.53 -2.70
C VAL A 192 -15.49 -1.12 -4.07
N ASN A 193 -16.11 -0.16 -4.72
CA ASN A 193 -15.73 0.28 -6.05
C ASN A 193 -15.60 1.81 -6.13
N ALA A 194 -14.43 2.27 -6.58
CA ALA A 194 -14.14 3.67 -6.91
C ALA A 194 -13.84 3.79 -8.42
N SER A 195 -14.86 4.17 -9.23
CA SER A 195 -14.84 3.99 -10.68
C SER A 195 -14.35 5.19 -11.50
N GLY A 196 -14.28 6.38 -10.93
CA GLY A 196 -13.96 7.62 -11.66
C GLY A 196 -12.46 7.85 -11.91
N PRO A 197 -12.11 8.94 -12.61
CA PRO A 197 -10.74 9.19 -13.09
C PRO A 197 -9.66 9.25 -12.00
N ASN A 198 -10.02 9.59 -10.78
CA ASN A 198 -9.13 9.59 -9.60
C ASN A 198 -9.71 8.75 -8.46
N GLY A 199 -10.55 7.77 -8.83
CA GLY A 199 -11.28 6.96 -7.87
C GLY A 199 -10.35 6.13 -7.02
N SER A 200 -10.23 6.44 -5.72
CA SER A 200 -9.35 5.78 -4.77
C SER A 200 -10.12 5.17 -3.61
N ILE A 201 -9.59 4.09 -3.06
CA ILE A 201 -10.12 3.42 -1.88
C ILE A 201 -9.10 3.58 -0.77
N PHE A 202 -9.56 3.99 0.39
CA PHE A 202 -8.74 4.17 1.57
C PHE A 202 -9.39 3.44 2.75
N VAL A 203 -8.72 2.41 3.23
CA VAL A 203 -9.12 1.63 4.40
C VAL A 203 -8.04 1.85 5.46
N ASN A 204 -8.28 2.80 6.34
CA ASN A 204 -7.40 3.09 7.47
C ASN A 204 -8.20 2.92 8.75
N LEU A 205 -7.98 1.82 9.42
CA LEU A 205 -8.62 1.52 10.68
C LEU A 205 -7.54 1.30 11.73
N ASP A 206 -7.66 2.00 12.85
CA ASP A 206 -6.91 1.61 14.06
C ASP A 206 -7.41 0.25 14.61
N TYR A 207 -8.38 -0.38 13.90
CA TYR A 207 -9.02 -1.64 14.29
C TYR A 207 -9.44 -2.44 13.05
N THR A 208 -9.43 -3.75 13.20
CA THR A 208 -9.63 -4.70 12.11
C THR A 208 -11.04 -4.65 11.50
N ILE A 209 -11.13 -4.47 10.18
CA ILE A 209 -12.33 -4.85 9.41
C ILE A 209 -12.36 -6.38 9.27
N THR A 210 -13.43 -7.00 9.76
CA THR A 210 -13.65 -8.43 9.53
C THR A 210 -14.65 -8.67 8.41
N VAL A 211 -14.26 -9.47 7.42
CA VAL A 211 -15.14 -9.92 6.33
C VAL A 211 -15.12 -11.45 6.30
N ASP A 212 -16.23 -12.09 6.70
CA ASP A 212 -16.28 -13.57 6.76
C ASP A 212 -16.30 -14.19 5.34
N GLY A 213 -16.64 -13.41 4.32
CA GLY A 213 -16.59 -13.73 2.90
C GLY A 213 -15.42 -13.10 2.16
N THR A 214 -15.70 -12.63 0.94
CA THR A 214 -14.74 -11.93 0.07
C THR A 214 -14.81 -10.42 0.26
N LEU A 215 -13.67 -9.79 0.52
CA LEU A 215 -13.48 -8.36 0.38
C LEU A 215 -12.97 -8.07 -1.03
N ASN A 216 -13.81 -7.42 -1.84
CA ASN A 216 -13.46 -7.05 -3.21
C ASN A 216 -13.33 -5.53 -3.33
N LEU A 217 -12.12 -5.05 -3.61
CA LEU A 217 -11.77 -3.64 -3.74
C LEU A 217 -11.37 -3.33 -5.18
N GLN A 218 -12.03 -2.37 -5.81
CA GLN A 218 -11.75 -1.97 -7.18
C GLN A 218 -11.60 -0.46 -7.32
N ALA A 219 -10.38 0.01 -7.57
CA ALA A 219 -10.06 1.39 -7.90
C ALA A 219 -9.64 1.49 -9.37
N SER A 220 -10.62 1.69 -10.26
CA SER A 220 -10.41 1.56 -11.72
C SER A 220 -9.40 2.55 -12.30
N GLN A 221 -9.18 3.70 -11.69
CA GLN A 221 -8.27 4.75 -12.16
C GLN A 221 -7.30 5.26 -11.08
N GLY A 222 -7.50 4.89 -9.83
CA GLY A 222 -6.73 5.41 -8.68
C GLY A 222 -5.98 4.32 -7.92
N ALA A 223 -5.73 4.61 -6.66
CA ALA A 223 -4.97 3.79 -5.73
C ALA A 223 -5.88 3.14 -4.67
N ILE A 224 -5.35 2.13 -4.02
CA ILE A 224 -5.95 1.49 -2.85
C ILE A 224 -4.91 1.57 -1.72
N ALA A 225 -5.32 2.06 -0.56
CA ALA A 225 -4.54 1.98 0.67
C ALA A 225 -5.27 1.09 1.67
N LEU A 226 -4.55 0.17 2.29
CA LEU A 226 -5.09 -0.92 3.10
C LEU A 226 -4.41 -0.95 4.47
N SER A 227 -5.18 -1.24 5.52
CA SER A 227 -4.69 -1.54 6.85
C SER A 227 -5.73 -2.36 7.61
N ASP A 228 -5.29 -3.25 8.50
CA ASP A 228 -6.12 -3.97 9.49
C ASP A 228 -7.32 -4.75 8.91
N ILE A 229 -7.10 -5.57 7.90
CA ILE A 229 -8.12 -6.39 7.26
C ILE A 229 -8.01 -7.85 7.72
N ASP A 230 -9.11 -8.43 8.20
CA ASP A 230 -9.27 -9.87 8.42
C ASP A 230 -10.41 -10.39 7.55
N ALA A 231 -10.09 -11.02 6.41
CA ALA A 231 -11.08 -11.51 5.47
C ALA A 231 -10.80 -12.97 5.08
N LYS A 232 -11.83 -13.70 4.64
CA LYS A 232 -11.60 -15.04 4.06
C LYS A 232 -10.82 -14.94 2.76
N GLU A 233 -11.22 -14.00 1.90
CA GLU A 233 -10.55 -13.71 0.64
C GLU A 233 -10.46 -12.19 0.44
N VAL A 234 -9.30 -11.69 0.01
CA VAL A 234 -9.10 -10.30 -0.38
C VAL A 234 -8.74 -10.22 -1.84
N ILE A 235 -9.53 -9.48 -2.62
CA ILE A 235 -9.27 -9.18 -4.02
C ILE A 235 -9.16 -7.67 -4.15
N ALA A 236 -7.98 -7.15 -4.50
CA ALA A 236 -7.80 -5.72 -4.71
C ALA A 236 -7.21 -5.44 -6.10
N ASN A 237 -7.94 -4.64 -6.88
CA ASN A 237 -7.55 -4.25 -8.23
C ASN A 237 -7.46 -2.73 -8.31
N ALA A 238 -6.26 -2.21 -8.56
CA ALA A 238 -6.01 -0.78 -8.73
C ALA A 238 -5.33 -0.50 -10.07
N ARG A 239 -5.56 0.70 -10.62
CA ARG A 239 -4.67 1.20 -11.66
C ARG A 239 -3.38 1.72 -11.05
N GLY A 240 -3.48 2.52 -9.98
CA GLY A 240 -2.36 3.06 -9.22
C GLY A 240 -1.80 2.07 -8.21
N ASN A 241 -1.16 2.58 -7.19
CA ASN A 241 -0.54 1.77 -6.14
C ASN A 241 -1.59 1.07 -5.25
N ILE A 242 -1.21 -0.09 -4.72
CA ILE A 242 -1.84 -0.71 -3.56
C ILE A 242 -0.81 -0.61 -2.44
N THR A 243 -1.09 0.18 -1.42
CA THR A 243 -0.12 0.52 -0.37
C THR A 243 -0.67 0.22 1.01
N ASP A 244 0.22 0.08 1.96
CA ASP A 244 -0.07 0.18 3.37
C ASP A 244 -0.61 1.59 3.70
N ALA A 245 -1.65 1.66 4.53
CA ALA A 245 -2.33 2.90 4.90
C ALA A 245 -1.76 3.53 6.17
N ASP A 246 -1.14 2.76 7.06
CA ASP A 246 -0.63 3.22 8.37
C ASP A 246 0.90 3.36 8.45
N SER A 247 1.63 2.95 7.39
CA SER A 247 3.07 3.17 7.22
C SER A 247 3.99 2.61 8.32
N GLY A 248 3.66 1.45 8.89
CA GLY A 248 4.48 0.76 9.89
C GLY A 248 4.76 -0.70 9.49
N LEU A 249 5.83 -1.30 10.00
CA LEU A 249 6.00 -2.77 9.99
C LEU A 249 5.44 -3.39 11.29
N ASP A 250 4.62 -2.66 12.03
CA ASP A 250 4.18 -3.04 13.36
C ASP A 250 2.75 -3.59 13.37
N THR A 251 2.01 -3.41 12.28
CA THR A 251 0.59 -3.79 12.17
C THR A 251 0.35 -4.65 10.94
N LEU A 252 -0.48 -5.67 11.08
CA LEU A 252 -0.81 -6.58 10.01
C LEU A 252 -1.88 -5.97 9.10
N ASP A 253 -1.53 -5.64 7.86
CA ASP A 253 -2.47 -5.06 6.89
C ASP A 253 -3.56 -6.03 6.44
N ILE A 254 -3.16 -7.28 6.12
CA ILE A 254 -4.07 -8.28 5.59
C ILE A 254 -3.85 -9.63 6.27
N ARG A 255 -4.93 -10.16 6.85
CA ARG A 255 -5.03 -11.57 7.26
C ARG A 255 -6.11 -12.25 6.44
N ALA A 256 -5.74 -13.26 5.62
CA ALA A 256 -6.69 -13.95 4.76
C ALA A 256 -6.24 -15.37 4.43
N ASP A 257 -7.19 -16.22 3.96
CA ASP A 257 -6.86 -17.52 3.37
C ASP A 257 -6.43 -17.36 1.90
N LYS A 258 -6.96 -16.31 1.22
CA LYS A 258 -6.61 -16.00 -0.15
C LYS A 258 -6.45 -14.51 -0.38
N VAL A 259 -5.38 -14.11 -1.07
CA VAL A 259 -5.07 -12.71 -1.39
C VAL A 259 -4.73 -12.58 -2.88
N ALA A 260 -5.45 -11.74 -3.59
CA ALA A 260 -5.17 -11.41 -4.99
C ALA A 260 -5.07 -9.89 -5.15
N LEU A 261 -3.86 -9.37 -5.35
CA LEU A 261 -3.59 -7.95 -5.53
C LEU A 261 -3.10 -7.68 -6.94
N THR A 262 -3.72 -6.74 -7.64
CA THR A 262 -3.35 -6.35 -9.00
C THR A 262 -3.22 -4.83 -9.10
N SER A 263 -2.04 -4.37 -9.47
CA SER A 263 -1.76 -2.98 -9.85
C SER A 263 -1.34 -2.91 -11.31
N THR A 264 -2.04 -2.12 -12.15
CA THR A 264 -1.75 -2.09 -13.59
C THR A 264 -0.64 -1.11 -13.98
N THR A 265 -0.49 0.02 -13.28
CA THR A 265 0.55 1.02 -13.56
C THR A 265 1.37 1.40 -12.34
N GLY A 266 0.96 0.98 -11.15
CA GLY A 266 1.61 1.26 -9.87
C GLY A 266 2.31 0.04 -9.28
N SER A 267 2.63 0.15 -8.00
CA SER A 267 3.28 -0.88 -7.20
C SER A 267 2.31 -1.48 -6.16
N ILE A 268 2.65 -2.64 -5.65
CA ILE A 268 2.03 -3.27 -4.47
C ILE A 268 3.05 -3.14 -3.33
N GLY A 269 2.63 -2.55 -2.22
CA GLY A 269 3.54 -2.07 -1.18
C GLY A 269 4.31 -0.83 -1.64
N GLY A 270 5.40 -0.50 -0.96
CA GLY A 270 6.22 0.66 -1.29
C GLY A 270 7.04 0.50 -2.59
N PRO A 271 7.39 1.60 -3.24
CA PRO A 271 8.25 1.55 -4.42
C PRO A 271 9.68 1.11 -4.04
N LEU A 272 10.23 0.17 -4.80
CA LEU A 272 11.59 -0.33 -4.63
C LEU A 272 12.54 0.37 -5.62
N SER A 273 13.53 1.12 -5.13
CA SER A 273 14.51 1.78 -6.00
C SER A 273 15.68 0.88 -6.36
N ASN A 274 16.39 0.33 -5.37
CA ASN A 274 17.55 -0.54 -5.54
C ASN A 274 17.58 -1.61 -4.44
N ILE A 275 17.35 -2.86 -4.79
CA ILE A 275 17.28 -3.97 -3.85
C ILE A 275 18.64 -4.31 -3.20
N LEU A 276 19.76 -3.91 -3.81
CA LEU A 276 21.09 -4.16 -3.28
C LEU A 276 21.55 -3.09 -2.28
N SER A 277 20.85 -1.95 -2.17
CA SER A 277 21.24 -0.88 -1.25
C SER A 277 21.07 -1.33 0.20
N ALA A 278 22.05 -0.99 1.06
CA ALA A 278 21.93 -1.18 2.51
C ALA A 278 20.71 -0.44 3.10
N ASN A 279 20.33 0.69 2.51
CA ASN A 279 19.15 1.47 2.89
C ASN A 279 17.85 0.93 2.31
N ALA A 280 17.85 -0.15 1.54
CA ALA A 280 16.62 -0.80 1.08
C ALA A 280 15.76 -1.32 2.26
N GLN A 281 16.33 -1.46 3.45
CA GLN A 281 15.61 -1.75 4.69
C GLN A 281 14.68 -0.61 5.12
N THR A 282 15.10 0.65 4.93
CA THR A 282 14.30 1.83 5.32
C THR A 282 13.27 2.24 4.27
N THR A 283 13.40 1.80 3.03
CA THR A 283 12.42 2.05 1.96
C THR A 283 11.23 1.09 2.01
N ASN A 284 11.29 0.05 2.83
CA ASN A 284 10.24 -0.96 2.96
C ASN A 284 9.27 -0.72 4.13
N ALA A 285 9.33 0.44 4.78
CA ALA A 285 8.30 0.87 5.74
C ALA A 285 6.89 0.99 5.14
N GLN A 286 6.72 0.71 3.85
CA GLN A 286 5.45 0.69 3.13
C GLN A 286 5.17 -0.67 2.49
N ALA A 287 5.90 -1.72 2.87
CA ALA A 287 5.58 -3.07 2.44
C ALA A 287 4.23 -3.49 3.05
N LEU A 288 3.40 -4.17 2.27
CA LEU A 288 2.16 -4.73 2.80
C LEU A 288 2.45 -5.94 3.69
N GLU A 289 1.97 -5.90 4.91
CA GLU A 289 2.06 -6.99 5.88
C GLU A 289 0.91 -7.97 5.69
N ILE A 290 1.26 -9.19 5.24
CA ILE A 290 0.28 -10.20 4.85
C ILE A 290 0.54 -11.49 5.62
N ALA A 291 -0.50 -12.03 6.26
CA ALA A 291 -0.49 -13.33 6.92
C ALA A 291 -1.68 -14.19 6.53
N ALA A 292 -1.48 -15.51 6.54
CA ALA A 292 -2.57 -16.46 6.45
C ALA A 292 -3.43 -16.49 7.72
N ARG A 293 -4.71 -16.73 7.59
CA ARG A 293 -5.59 -17.10 8.73
C ARG A 293 -5.15 -18.40 9.38
N THR A 294 -4.76 -19.37 8.54
CA THR A 294 -4.19 -20.64 8.98
C THR A 294 -2.75 -20.73 8.45
N PRO A 295 -1.72 -20.82 9.30
CA PRO A 295 -0.33 -20.89 8.85
C PRO A 295 -0.11 -21.99 7.80
N GLY A 296 0.60 -21.64 6.71
CA GLY A 296 0.91 -22.54 5.60
C GLY A 296 -0.22 -22.72 4.58
N SER A 297 -1.30 -21.92 4.63
CA SER A 297 -2.47 -22.06 3.76
C SER A 297 -2.74 -20.88 2.84
N LEU A 298 -1.88 -19.84 2.82
CA LEU A 298 -2.11 -18.66 2.00
C LEU A 298 -1.99 -18.98 0.51
N ASP A 299 -3.10 -18.83 -0.23
CA ASP A 299 -3.10 -18.75 -1.69
C ASP A 299 -3.02 -17.29 -2.11
N SER A 300 -1.90 -16.87 -2.70
CA SER A 300 -1.69 -15.45 -2.98
C SER A 300 -1.17 -15.20 -4.40
N SER A 301 -1.63 -14.09 -4.99
CA SER A 301 -1.25 -13.62 -6.32
C SER A 301 -1.00 -12.13 -6.30
N PHE A 302 0.20 -11.70 -6.72
CA PHE A 302 0.61 -10.30 -6.77
C PHE A 302 1.06 -9.92 -8.18
N ILE A 303 0.33 -9.00 -8.81
CA ILE A 303 0.57 -8.58 -10.19
C ILE A 303 0.78 -7.06 -10.22
N ALA A 304 2.01 -6.63 -10.53
CA ALA A 304 2.39 -5.22 -10.71
C ALA A 304 3.30 -5.09 -11.93
N THR A 305 2.73 -5.23 -13.13
CA THR A 305 3.49 -5.39 -14.39
C THR A 305 4.39 -4.19 -14.76
N GLN A 306 4.06 -2.99 -14.31
CA GLN A 306 4.85 -1.77 -14.52
C GLN A 306 5.53 -1.26 -13.26
N GLY A 307 5.20 -1.83 -12.12
CA GLY A 307 5.70 -1.41 -10.81
C GLY A 307 6.56 -2.45 -10.12
N THR A 308 6.52 -2.40 -8.81
CA THR A 308 7.24 -3.28 -7.90
C THR A 308 6.29 -3.95 -6.92
N VAL A 309 6.68 -5.10 -6.37
CA VAL A 309 5.97 -5.77 -5.28
C VAL A 309 6.86 -5.77 -4.06
N SER A 310 6.35 -5.24 -2.95
CA SER A 310 7.00 -5.23 -1.65
C SER A 310 6.02 -5.75 -0.61
N ILE A 311 6.31 -6.91 -0.04
CA ILE A 311 5.47 -7.57 0.95
C ILE A 311 6.28 -8.01 2.16
N PHE A 312 5.65 -8.03 3.32
CA PHE A 312 6.22 -8.54 4.56
C PHE A 312 5.34 -9.69 5.07
N GLY A 313 5.94 -10.85 5.28
CA GLY A 313 5.23 -12.04 5.72
C GLY A 313 6.05 -13.32 5.56
N SER A 314 5.61 -14.39 6.18
CA SER A 314 6.33 -15.67 6.19
C SER A 314 5.98 -16.58 5.02
N GLU A 315 4.92 -16.28 4.27
CA GLU A 315 4.39 -17.14 3.22
C GLU A 315 4.69 -16.58 1.84
N PHE A 316 5.10 -17.46 0.95
CA PHE A 316 5.50 -17.08 -0.40
C PHE A 316 4.31 -17.08 -1.36
N PRO A 317 4.15 -16.05 -2.22
CA PRO A 317 3.05 -15.99 -3.18
C PRO A 317 3.12 -17.12 -4.22
N SER A 318 1.97 -17.66 -4.59
CA SER A 318 1.85 -18.68 -5.63
C SER A 318 2.06 -18.11 -7.04
N ILE A 319 1.70 -16.85 -7.26
CA ILE A 319 1.84 -16.16 -8.54
C ILE A 319 2.41 -14.75 -8.31
N VAL A 320 3.52 -14.44 -8.99
CA VAL A 320 4.08 -13.07 -9.01
C VAL A 320 4.41 -12.65 -10.44
N ASP A 321 3.93 -11.49 -10.85
CA ASP A 321 4.31 -10.84 -12.12
C ASP A 321 4.68 -9.37 -11.84
N THR A 322 5.98 -9.10 -11.75
CA THR A 322 6.51 -7.76 -11.44
C THR A 322 7.95 -7.61 -11.96
N ASN A 323 8.41 -6.37 -12.09
CA ASN A 323 9.80 -6.10 -12.45
C ASN A 323 10.77 -6.27 -11.26
N LYS A 324 10.30 -5.99 -10.03
CA LYS A 324 11.09 -6.13 -8.81
C LYS A 324 10.23 -6.70 -7.70
N LEU A 325 10.77 -7.69 -7.03
CA LEU A 325 10.12 -8.34 -5.88
C LEU A 325 11.00 -8.23 -4.65
N TRP A 326 10.43 -7.74 -3.58
CA TRP A 326 11.02 -7.79 -2.25
C TRP A 326 10.08 -8.53 -1.30
N ILE A 327 10.61 -9.49 -0.56
CA ILE A 327 9.92 -10.22 0.50
C ILE A 327 10.74 -10.12 1.77
N GLY A 328 10.17 -9.53 2.80
CA GLY A 328 10.69 -9.49 4.15
C GLY A 328 9.91 -10.38 5.10
N SER A 329 10.55 -10.83 6.18
CA SER A 329 9.88 -11.55 7.27
C SER A 329 10.72 -11.50 8.55
N ASP A 330 10.08 -11.44 9.70
CA ASP A 330 10.74 -11.62 11.00
C ASP A 330 10.86 -13.10 11.39
N ALA A 331 10.28 -13.98 10.59
CA ALA A 331 10.28 -15.43 10.79
C ALA A 331 10.95 -16.16 9.62
N ASN A 332 10.70 -17.45 9.50
CA ASN A 332 11.19 -18.23 8.37
C ASN A 332 10.49 -17.83 7.07
N ILE A 333 11.21 -17.82 5.97
CA ILE A 333 10.66 -17.72 4.62
C ILE A 333 10.79 -19.08 3.93
N GLN A 334 9.66 -19.67 3.52
CA GLN A 334 9.66 -20.88 2.71
C GLN A 334 9.50 -20.53 1.23
N ALA A 335 10.60 -20.38 0.53
CA ALA A 335 10.62 -19.98 -0.87
C ALA A 335 10.82 -21.18 -1.84
N THR A 336 10.52 -22.39 -1.41
CA THR A 336 10.69 -23.63 -2.20
C THR A 336 9.83 -23.66 -3.47
N ASN A 337 8.74 -22.90 -3.51
CA ASN A 337 7.85 -22.78 -4.67
C ASN A 337 8.23 -21.66 -5.63
N LEU A 338 9.40 -21.05 -5.50
CA LEU A 338 9.91 -20.02 -6.39
C LEU A 338 9.98 -20.43 -7.87
N SER A 339 9.85 -21.71 -8.20
CA SER A 339 9.72 -22.18 -9.58
C SER A 339 8.48 -21.64 -10.32
N GLY A 340 7.48 -21.13 -9.59
CA GLY A 340 6.30 -20.45 -10.15
C GLY A 340 6.48 -18.94 -10.33
N ILE A 341 7.62 -18.36 -9.88
CA ILE A 341 7.96 -16.98 -10.23
C ILE A 341 8.29 -16.96 -11.71
N SER A 342 7.48 -16.21 -12.44
CA SER A 342 7.68 -16.08 -13.87
C SER A 342 9.07 -15.53 -14.16
N SER A 343 9.63 -15.91 -15.29
CA SER A 343 10.86 -15.34 -15.89
C SER A 343 10.82 -13.80 -16.07
N ARG A 344 9.81 -13.11 -15.54
CA ARG A 344 9.61 -11.67 -15.61
C ARG A 344 10.12 -10.93 -14.38
N VAL A 345 10.35 -11.61 -13.25
CA VAL A 345 10.96 -10.93 -12.10
C VAL A 345 12.38 -10.53 -12.47
N GLY A 346 12.59 -9.22 -12.65
CA GLY A 346 13.93 -8.67 -12.93
C GLY A 346 14.80 -8.80 -11.68
N ASP A 347 14.49 -8.07 -10.62
CA ASP A 347 15.24 -8.07 -9.37
C ASP A 347 14.46 -8.80 -8.26
N LEU A 348 15.15 -9.58 -7.43
CA LEU A 348 14.57 -10.33 -6.30
C LEU A 348 15.35 -10.06 -5.02
N ALA A 349 14.65 -9.71 -3.95
CA ALA A 349 15.20 -9.65 -2.60
C ALA A 349 14.40 -10.54 -1.64
N LEU A 350 15.09 -11.39 -0.90
CA LEU A 350 14.56 -12.22 0.17
C LEU A 350 15.31 -11.85 1.45
N VAL A 351 14.61 -11.25 2.41
CA VAL A 351 15.23 -10.63 3.60
C VAL A 351 14.54 -11.11 4.86
N ILE A 352 15.25 -11.81 5.73
CA ILE A 352 14.75 -12.22 7.03
C ILE A 352 15.30 -11.26 8.10
N ASP A 353 14.41 -10.86 8.99
CA ASP A 353 14.66 -9.97 10.13
C ASP A 353 15.41 -8.69 9.72
N PRO A 354 14.81 -7.87 8.84
CA PRO A 354 15.46 -6.68 8.32
C PRO A 354 15.79 -5.65 9.41
N ALA A 355 15.09 -5.67 10.54
CA ALA A 355 15.28 -4.71 11.64
C ALA A 355 16.39 -5.15 12.62
N ASN A 356 16.57 -6.46 12.87
CA ASN A 356 17.46 -6.99 13.92
C ASN A 356 18.72 -7.70 13.40
N ASN A 357 19.18 -7.39 12.19
CA ASN A 357 20.39 -7.98 11.60
C ASN A 357 20.40 -9.52 11.56
N MET A 358 19.30 -10.13 11.19
CA MET A 358 19.18 -11.57 10.96
C MET A 358 19.22 -12.45 12.23
N ALA A 359 18.85 -11.92 13.39
CA ALA A 359 18.95 -12.63 14.67
C ALA A 359 18.15 -13.95 14.75
N GLY A 360 17.24 -14.20 13.82
CA GLY A 360 16.43 -15.41 13.77
C GLY A 360 15.88 -15.69 12.36
N GLY A 361 15.53 -16.93 12.10
CA GLY A 361 14.82 -17.34 10.90
C GLY A 361 15.68 -18.01 9.82
N VAL A 362 15.04 -18.93 9.13
CA VAL A 362 15.63 -19.76 8.08
C VAL A 362 14.96 -19.42 6.74
N LEU A 363 15.78 -19.18 5.73
CA LEU A 363 15.34 -19.06 4.35
C LEU A 363 15.48 -20.41 3.66
N SER A 364 14.37 -21.01 3.25
CA SER A 364 14.37 -22.22 2.45
C SER A 364 14.26 -21.86 0.98
N LEU A 365 15.26 -22.19 0.18
CA LEU A 365 15.31 -21.95 -1.26
C LEU A 365 15.06 -23.24 -2.06
N PRO A 366 14.61 -23.14 -3.32
CA PRO A 366 14.71 -24.24 -4.25
C PRO A 366 16.19 -24.54 -4.56
N ASP A 367 16.51 -25.72 -5.07
CA ASP A 367 17.88 -26.09 -5.44
C ASP A 367 18.46 -25.21 -6.54
N SER A 368 17.61 -24.58 -7.35
CA SER A 368 18.01 -23.64 -8.38
C SER A 368 17.11 -22.41 -8.36
N LEU A 369 17.72 -21.23 -8.29
CA LEU A 369 17.05 -19.93 -8.31
C LEU A 369 17.67 -19.05 -9.40
N ALA A 370 16.90 -18.74 -10.42
CA ALA A 370 17.30 -17.87 -11.52
C ALA A 370 16.46 -16.59 -11.56
N VAL A 371 17.11 -15.43 -11.58
CA VAL A 371 16.50 -14.12 -11.78
C VAL A 371 17.21 -13.37 -12.92
N ASN A 372 16.46 -12.55 -13.67
CA ASN A 372 17.04 -11.82 -14.81
C ASN A 372 17.87 -10.60 -14.39
N GLY A 373 17.61 -10.07 -13.20
CA GLY A 373 18.28 -8.89 -12.66
C GLY A 373 19.15 -9.21 -11.46
N ASP A 374 19.03 -8.41 -10.42
CA ASP A 374 19.81 -8.51 -9.21
C ASP A 374 19.12 -9.41 -8.17
N LEU A 375 19.92 -10.16 -7.42
CA LEU A 375 19.46 -11.04 -6.34
C LEU A 375 20.06 -10.57 -5.02
N ARG A 376 19.21 -10.35 -4.02
CA ARG A 376 19.61 -10.13 -2.63
C ARG A 376 19.06 -11.23 -1.74
N ILE A 377 19.93 -11.85 -0.97
CA ILE A 377 19.60 -12.84 0.06
C ILE A 377 20.18 -12.36 1.38
N GLN A 378 19.32 -12.29 2.40
CA GLN A 378 19.73 -11.94 3.75
C GLN A 378 18.96 -12.81 4.74
N ALA A 379 19.66 -13.67 5.49
CA ALA A 379 19.04 -14.58 6.43
C ALA A 379 20.05 -15.06 7.50
N ASN A 380 19.55 -15.54 8.64
CA ASN A 380 20.41 -16.22 9.62
C ASN A 380 21.00 -17.49 9.01
N SER A 381 20.15 -18.33 8.41
CA SER A 381 20.53 -19.55 7.73
C SER A 381 19.78 -19.69 6.41
N VAL A 382 20.44 -20.22 5.40
CA VAL A 382 19.83 -20.53 4.11
C VAL A 382 19.99 -22.02 3.85
N ILE A 383 18.89 -22.70 3.53
CA ILE A 383 18.86 -24.13 3.24
C ILE A 383 18.25 -24.36 1.85
N ALA A 384 18.75 -25.36 1.16
CA ALA A 384 18.16 -25.86 -0.08
C ALA A 384 17.40 -27.17 0.17
N THR A 385 16.49 -27.49 -0.71
CA THR A 385 15.70 -28.73 -0.64
C THR A 385 16.59 -29.97 -0.70
N ASP A 386 17.56 -30.03 -1.62
CA ASP A 386 18.48 -31.15 -1.81
C ASP A 386 19.92 -30.85 -1.31
N GLY A 387 20.10 -29.77 -0.56
CA GLY A 387 21.38 -29.42 0.09
C GLY A 387 22.38 -28.71 -0.80
N SER A 388 22.07 -28.40 -2.06
CA SER A 388 22.85 -27.55 -2.95
C SER A 388 22.04 -26.40 -3.48
N ILE A 389 22.59 -25.20 -3.51
CA ILE A 389 21.93 -24.00 -4.04
C ILE A 389 22.66 -23.57 -5.31
N ASP A 390 21.93 -23.45 -6.41
CA ASP A 390 22.43 -22.88 -7.67
C ASP A 390 21.74 -21.55 -7.94
N LEU A 391 22.52 -20.45 -7.95
CA LEU A 391 22.02 -19.09 -8.12
C LEU A 391 22.43 -18.54 -9.49
N GLN A 392 21.46 -18.08 -10.25
CA GLN A 392 21.67 -17.36 -11.50
C GLN A 392 21.09 -15.96 -11.43
N ALA A 393 21.94 -14.92 -11.57
CA ALA A 393 21.52 -13.52 -11.52
C ALA A 393 22.54 -12.61 -12.23
N ASN A 394 22.18 -11.34 -12.45
CA ASN A 394 23.15 -10.35 -12.93
C ASN A 394 24.16 -9.99 -11.83
N ARG A 395 23.66 -9.65 -10.63
CA ARG A 395 24.48 -9.39 -9.45
C ARG A 395 23.87 -10.12 -8.25
N VAL A 396 24.73 -10.63 -7.35
CA VAL A 396 24.29 -11.31 -6.13
C VAL A 396 24.85 -10.58 -4.92
N LEU A 397 23.96 -10.17 -4.01
CA LEU A 397 24.28 -9.75 -2.66
C LEU A 397 23.80 -10.83 -1.69
N TRP A 398 24.75 -11.46 -1.00
CA TRP A 398 24.48 -12.51 -0.03
C TRP A 398 24.90 -12.09 1.37
N ASN A 399 24.04 -12.28 2.34
CA ASN A 399 24.35 -12.01 3.74
C ASN A 399 23.76 -13.10 4.64
N SER A 400 24.60 -13.84 5.36
CA SER A 400 24.18 -14.90 6.27
C SER A 400 24.98 -14.90 7.58
N ILE A 401 24.40 -15.50 8.63
CA ILE A 401 25.10 -15.70 9.91
C ILE A 401 25.74 -17.09 9.93
N GLN A 402 25.02 -18.10 9.46
CA GLN A 402 25.47 -19.49 9.45
C GLN A 402 26.35 -19.79 8.22
N ASP A 403 26.91 -21.00 8.17
CA ASP A 403 27.65 -21.48 7.02
C ASP A 403 26.84 -21.35 5.73
N ALA A 404 27.48 -20.90 4.67
CA ALA A 404 26.89 -20.79 3.36
C ALA A 404 27.77 -21.48 2.31
N GLU A 405 27.16 -22.40 1.55
CA GLU A 405 27.74 -23.00 0.36
C GLU A 405 26.73 -22.94 -0.79
N PHE A 406 27.13 -22.31 -1.89
CA PHE A 406 26.30 -22.21 -3.08
C PHE A 406 27.12 -22.10 -4.37
N THR A 407 26.46 -22.48 -5.46
CA THR A 407 26.99 -22.27 -6.81
C THR A 407 26.39 -21.01 -7.40
N ILE A 408 27.16 -20.27 -8.17
CA ILE A 408 26.73 -19.00 -8.74
C ILE A 408 27.05 -18.91 -10.24
N THR A 409 26.13 -18.30 -10.97
CA THR A 409 26.34 -17.75 -12.31
C THR A 409 25.91 -16.29 -12.28
N ALA A 410 26.85 -15.37 -12.05
CA ALA A 410 26.55 -13.95 -11.95
C ALA A 410 27.74 -13.10 -12.46
N ASN A 411 27.42 -11.88 -12.94
CA ASN A 411 28.46 -10.94 -13.36
C ASN A 411 29.23 -10.36 -12.17
N GLN A 412 28.55 -10.12 -11.04
CA GLN A 412 29.18 -9.56 -9.84
C GLN A 412 28.61 -10.20 -8.59
N ILE A 413 29.46 -10.33 -7.56
CA ILE A 413 29.07 -10.82 -6.24
C ILE A 413 29.60 -9.94 -5.12
N ASP A 414 28.80 -9.80 -4.08
CA ASP A 414 29.15 -9.29 -2.77
C ASP A 414 28.53 -10.24 -1.74
N ALA A 415 29.33 -10.82 -0.87
CA ALA A 415 28.85 -11.89 -0.01
C ALA A 415 29.49 -11.84 1.38
N GLN A 416 28.66 -11.96 2.41
CA GLN A 416 29.10 -11.99 3.79
C GLN A 416 28.50 -13.18 4.53
N SER A 417 29.31 -13.82 5.38
CA SER A 417 28.88 -14.81 6.36
C SER A 417 29.57 -14.57 7.69
N LEU A 418 28.82 -14.63 8.78
CA LEU A 418 29.43 -14.60 10.12
C LEU A 418 30.03 -15.96 10.52
N ASN A 419 30.02 -16.95 9.62
CA ASN A 419 30.67 -18.24 9.77
C ASN A 419 31.45 -18.58 8.49
N SER A 420 31.34 -19.77 7.93
CA SER A 420 32.06 -20.15 6.71
C SER A 420 31.27 -19.75 5.45
N LEU A 421 32.01 -19.38 4.40
CA LEU A 421 31.44 -18.99 3.12
C LEU A 421 32.18 -19.72 2.00
N ARG A 422 31.47 -20.55 1.24
CA ARG A 422 31.99 -21.26 0.08
C ARG A 422 31.15 -20.96 -1.17
N ILE A 423 31.81 -20.38 -2.16
CA ILE A 423 31.17 -19.98 -3.41
C ILE A 423 31.88 -20.69 -4.56
N LYS A 424 31.11 -21.41 -5.37
CA LYS A 424 31.58 -22.06 -6.60
C LYS A 424 30.94 -21.39 -7.80
N SER A 425 31.64 -21.33 -8.91
CA SER A 425 31.10 -20.87 -10.19
C SER A 425 31.60 -21.72 -11.35
N THR A 426 30.74 -21.91 -12.33
CA THR A 426 31.13 -22.49 -13.60
C THR A 426 31.77 -21.47 -14.54
N GLN A 427 31.68 -20.17 -14.22
CA GLN A 427 32.16 -19.04 -15.02
C GLN A 427 33.09 -18.14 -14.21
N ALA A 428 33.50 -17.01 -14.78
CA ALA A 428 34.27 -16.01 -14.07
C ALA A 428 33.49 -15.40 -12.88
N ILE A 429 34.20 -15.09 -11.80
CA ILE A 429 33.66 -14.35 -10.63
C ILE A 429 34.27 -12.95 -10.60
N ILE A 430 33.42 -11.93 -10.46
CA ILE A 430 33.85 -10.56 -10.16
C ILE A 430 33.33 -10.19 -8.78
N VAL A 431 34.22 -10.00 -7.84
CA VAL A 431 33.93 -9.51 -6.48
C VAL A 431 33.85 -8.00 -6.52
N SER A 432 32.72 -7.45 -6.07
CA SER A 432 32.42 -6.00 -6.07
C SER A 432 31.76 -5.60 -4.75
N ASP A 433 31.92 -4.36 -4.34
CA ASP A 433 31.17 -3.77 -3.24
C ASP A 433 29.79 -3.29 -3.78
N LEU A 434 28.76 -4.10 -3.62
CA LEU A 434 27.44 -3.83 -4.15
C LEU A 434 26.53 -3.05 -3.18
N ASN A 435 26.83 -3.10 -1.89
CA ASN A 435 26.07 -2.46 -0.83
C ASN A 435 26.72 -1.17 -0.29
N ASN A 436 27.92 -0.81 -0.80
CA ASN A 436 28.75 0.34 -0.39
C ASN A 436 29.23 0.29 1.07
N ASP A 437 29.49 -0.88 1.60
CA ASP A 437 30.06 -1.07 2.95
C ASP A 437 31.61 -1.18 2.95
N GLN A 438 32.23 -0.98 1.79
CA GLN A 438 33.68 -1.08 1.53
C GLN A 438 34.22 -2.51 1.56
N SER A 439 33.39 -3.52 1.56
CA SER A 439 33.74 -4.91 1.45
C SER A 439 33.13 -5.55 0.21
N GLY A 440 33.67 -6.66 -0.23
CA GLY A 440 33.09 -7.47 -1.28
C GLY A 440 32.79 -8.88 -0.77
N ILE A 441 33.77 -9.51 -0.10
CA ILE A 441 33.52 -10.83 0.49
C ILE A 441 34.10 -10.88 1.89
N GLN A 442 33.30 -11.34 2.85
CA GLN A 442 33.68 -11.48 4.24
C GLN A 442 33.23 -12.82 4.83
N ALA A 443 34.13 -13.43 5.66
CA ALA A 443 33.78 -14.58 6.48
C ALA A 443 34.51 -14.54 7.82
N LEU A 444 33.94 -15.20 8.87
CA LEU A 444 34.63 -15.42 10.15
C LEU A 444 35.22 -16.82 10.29
N GLY A 445 34.71 -17.81 9.53
CA GLY A 445 35.21 -19.17 9.44
C GLY A 445 36.09 -19.37 8.19
N THR A 446 35.84 -20.41 7.39
CA THR A 446 36.55 -20.63 6.13
C THR A 446 35.93 -19.78 5.02
N LEU A 447 36.80 -19.18 4.17
CA LEU A 447 36.37 -18.46 2.98
C LEU A 447 36.96 -19.17 1.75
N ALA A 448 36.10 -19.63 0.84
CA ALA A 448 36.54 -20.28 -0.40
C ALA A 448 35.79 -19.73 -1.61
N LEU A 449 36.51 -19.31 -2.63
CA LEU A 449 35.99 -18.98 -3.97
C LEU A 449 36.66 -19.93 -4.98
N GLU A 450 35.83 -20.60 -5.78
CA GLU A 450 36.30 -21.54 -6.79
C GLU A 450 35.61 -21.23 -8.12
N THR A 451 36.40 -21.12 -9.22
CA THR A 451 35.84 -21.09 -10.58
C THR A 451 36.33 -22.30 -11.36
N GLN A 452 35.41 -22.94 -12.07
CA GLN A 452 35.73 -24.04 -12.98
C GLN A 452 36.22 -23.53 -14.34
N GLN A 453 35.66 -22.45 -14.83
CA GLN A 453 36.04 -21.79 -16.08
C GLN A 453 36.06 -20.27 -15.88
N GLY A 454 37.09 -19.63 -16.36
CA GLY A 454 37.28 -18.20 -16.23
C GLY A 454 38.00 -17.73 -14.98
N SER A 455 38.18 -16.44 -14.86
CA SER A 455 39.03 -15.81 -13.84
C SER A 455 38.26 -15.35 -12.62
N ILE A 456 38.94 -15.19 -11.50
CA ILE A 456 38.47 -14.47 -10.31
C ILE A 456 39.05 -13.06 -10.36
N THR A 457 38.20 -12.05 -10.39
CA THR A 457 38.58 -10.63 -10.34
C THR A 457 38.07 -10.01 -9.04
N LEU A 458 38.98 -9.46 -8.25
CA LEU A 458 38.67 -8.84 -6.97
C LEU A 458 38.72 -7.31 -7.09
N ASN A 459 37.60 -6.64 -7.24
CA ASN A 459 37.50 -5.18 -7.26
C ASN A 459 37.14 -4.59 -5.88
N ALA A 460 36.80 -5.44 -4.93
CA ALA A 460 36.50 -5.07 -3.54
C ALA A 460 37.26 -5.95 -2.56
N LEU A 461 37.31 -5.55 -1.29
CA LEU A 461 38.04 -6.21 -0.23
C LEU A 461 37.55 -7.66 -0.03
N VAL A 462 38.50 -8.59 0.05
CA VAL A 462 38.27 -9.96 0.54
C VAL A 462 38.84 -10.06 1.95
N ASN A 463 37.97 -10.28 2.93
CA ASN A 463 38.30 -10.21 4.34
C ASN A 463 37.91 -11.49 5.10
N GLY A 464 38.91 -12.23 5.54
CA GLY A 464 38.76 -13.29 6.52
C GLY A 464 39.05 -12.75 7.92
N ASN A 465 38.02 -12.59 8.74
CA ASN A 465 38.18 -12.12 10.10
C ASN A 465 38.70 -13.24 11.04
N GLY A 466 39.46 -12.88 12.07
CA GLY A 466 39.99 -13.85 13.04
C GLY A 466 41.01 -14.81 12.41
N SER A 467 40.81 -16.11 12.57
CA SER A 467 41.67 -17.19 12.03
C SER A 467 41.13 -17.80 10.73
N THR A 468 40.43 -17.01 9.94
CA THR A 468 39.81 -17.45 8.68
C THR A 468 40.86 -17.85 7.64
N ASP A 469 40.80 -19.08 7.16
CA ASP A 469 41.54 -19.49 5.98
C ASP A 469 40.84 -19.01 4.71
N ILE A 470 41.60 -18.42 3.80
CA ILE A 470 41.11 -17.90 2.52
C ILE A 470 41.67 -18.77 1.39
N LEU A 471 40.79 -19.39 0.62
CA LEU A 471 41.14 -20.12 -0.60
C LEU A 471 40.50 -19.46 -1.81
N LEU A 472 41.31 -18.97 -2.74
CA LEU A 472 40.85 -18.49 -4.05
C LEU A 472 41.45 -19.41 -5.12
N GLN A 473 40.59 -20.09 -5.88
CA GLN A 473 41.01 -21.09 -6.84
C GLN A 473 40.35 -20.88 -8.21
N ALA A 474 41.15 -20.64 -9.24
CA ALA A 474 40.71 -20.56 -10.62
C ALA A 474 41.26 -21.76 -11.41
N LEU A 475 40.38 -22.78 -11.65
CA LEU A 475 40.80 -24.06 -12.25
C LEU A 475 41.13 -23.95 -13.74
N ALA A 476 40.56 -22.95 -14.45
CA ALA A 476 40.84 -22.70 -15.86
C ALA A 476 40.79 -21.19 -16.15
N GLY A 477 41.64 -20.44 -15.45
CA GLY A 477 41.71 -18.98 -15.61
C GLY A 477 42.68 -18.37 -14.61
N GLY A 478 42.79 -17.04 -14.60
CA GLY A 478 43.68 -16.28 -13.72
C GLY A 478 42.98 -15.73 -12.48
N ILE A 479 43.79 -15.23 -11.56
CA ILE A 479 43.30 -14.42 -10.42
C ILE A 479 43.84 -13.01 -10.57
N ILE A 480 42.97 -12.00 -10.56
CA ILE A 480 43.31 -10.58 -10.65
C ILE A 480 42.82 -9.90 -9.38
N ALA A 481 43.74 -9.52 -8.51
CA ALA A 481 43.47 -8.86 -7.23
C ALA A 481 43.72 -7.36 -7.33
N ASN A 482 42.70 -6.59 -7.75
CA ASN A 482 42.73 -5.13 -7.79
C ASN A 482 42.45 -4.50 -6.42
N SER A 483 42.09 -5.31 -5.42
CA SER A 483 41.80 -4.89 -4.06
C SER A 483 42.55 -5.73 -3.05
N ASN A 484 42.45 -5.36 -1.77
CA ASN A 484 43.17 -6.06 -0.70
C ASN A 484 42.57 -7.46 -0.44
N ILE A 485 43.41 -8.40 -0.07
CA ILE A 485 43.05 -9.69 0.51
C ILE A 485 43.69 -9.75 1.90
N GLN A 486 42.86 -9.97 2.92
CA GLN A 486 43.38 -10.02 4.28
C GLN A 486 42.71 -11.12 5.11
N SER A 487 43.52 -11.77 5.94
CA SER A 487 43.10 -12.65 7.01
C SER A 487 43.64 -12.15 8.35
N GLY A 488 42.93 -12.42 9.45
CA GLY A 488 43.46 -12.13 10.79
C GLY A 488 44.70 -12.97 11.07
N SER A 489 44.58 -14.30 11.14
CA SER A 489 45.69 -15.24 11.39
C SER A 489 45.56 -16.56 10.63
N GLY A 490 44.59 -16.69 9.74
CA GLY A 490 44.42 -17.86 8.88
C GLY A 490 45.33 -17.81 7.66
N ASP A 491 45.43 -18.94 6.96
CA ASP A 491 46.20 -19.07 5.75
C ASP A 491 45.49 -18.44 4.55
N ILE A 492 46.25 -17.91 3.61
CA ILE A 492 45.77 -17.38 2.35
C ILE A 492 46.39 -18.17 1.20
N THR A 493 45.55 -18.89 0.46
CA THR A 493 45.97 -19.65 -0.72
C THR A 493 45.33 -19.08 -1.96
N LEU A 494 46.13 -18.67 -2.93
CA LEU A 494 45.70 -18.26 -4.27
C LEU A 494 46.28 -19.26 -5.27
N SER A 495 45.41 -19.98 -5.97
CA SER A 495 45.80 -20.97 -6.96
C SER A 495 45.09 -20.69 -8.29
N SER A 496 45.85 -20.55 -9.36
CA SER A 496 45.31 -20.30 -10.71
C SER A 496 46.05 -21.12 -11.75
N GLN A 497 45.35 -21.52 -12.82
CA GLN A 497 45.97 -22.19 -13.95
C GLN A 497 46.66 -21.19 -14.88
N ASP A 498 46.15 -19.98 -14.97
CA ASP A 498 46.72 -18.89 -15.77
C ASP A 498 47.43 -17.87 -14.85
N ALA A 499 47.52 -16.62 -15.29
CA ALA A 499 48.23 -15.57 -14.59
C ALA A 499 47.63 -15.23 -13.22
N LEU A 500 48.48 -15.06 -12.23
CA LEU A 500 48.16 -14.47 -10.94
C LEU A 500 48.68 -13.02 -10.92
N VAL A 501 47.76 -12.06 -10.96
CA VAL A 501 48.04 -10.62 -10.95
C VAL A 501 47.59 -10.02 -9.63
N ILE A 502 48.52 -9.42 -8.89
CA ILE A 502 48.23 -8.82 -7.58
C ILE A 502 48.64 -7.35 -7.65
N GLU A 503 47.65 -6.46 -7.73
CA GLU A 503 47.84 -5.00 -7.79
C GLU A 503 47.81 -4.35 -6.40
N ASN A 504 47.28 -5.06 -5.39
CA ASN A 504 47.15 -4.58 -4.03
C ASN A 504 47.75 -5.55 -3.00
N ARG A 505 47.49 -5.28 -1.73
CA ARG A 505 48.14 -5.98 -0.62
C ARG A 505 47.41 -7.29 -0.29
N ILE A 506 48.20 -8.36 -0.15
CA ILE A 506 47.78 -9.60 0.52
C ILE A 506 48.48 -9.63 1.89
N ARG A 507 47.70 -9.88 2.95
CA ARG A 507 48.27 -10.00 4.30
C ARG A 507 47.52 -10.96 5.17
N THR A 508 48.28 -11.66 6.02
CA THR A 508 47.78 -12.37 7.19
C THR A 508 48.64 -12.02 8.40
N ALA A 509 48.11 -12.13 9.61
CA ALA A 509 48.93 -12.05 10.82
C ALA A 509 49.49 -13.43 11.17
N ALA A 510 50.57 -13.48 11.95
CA ALA A 510 51.13 -14.76 12.40
C ALA A 510 50.15 -15.53 13.29
N PRO A 511 49.99 -16.86 13.15
CA PRO A 511 50.87 -17.75 12.41
C PRO A 511 50.51 -18.00 10.93
N GLY A 512 49.54 -17.28 10.35
CA GLY A 512 49.04 -17.54 9.00
C GLY A 512 50.13 -17.45 7.91
N THR A 513 49.99 -18.24 6.86
CA THR A 513 50.87 -18.32 5.69
C THR A 513 50.19 -17.79 4.44
N ILE A 514 50.98 -17.38 3.45
CA ILE A 514 50.49 -16.98 2.13
C ILE A 514 51.09 -17.91 1.10
N VAL A 515 50.25 -18.62 0.36
CA VAL A 515 50.66 -19.54 -0.72
C VAL A 515 50.12 -18.98 -2.04
N LEU A 516 50.98 -18.83 -3.01
CA LEU A 516 50.69 -18.33 -4.35
C LEU A 516 51.13 -19.37 -5.38
N GLU A 517 50.18 -19.91 -6.15
CA GLU A 517 50.42 -20.95 -7.16
C GLU A 517 49.80 -20.51 -8.50
N SER A 518 50.58 -20.61 -9.59
CA SER A 518 50.15 -20.29 -10.96
C SER A 518 50.79 -21.24 -11.99
#